data_b9f8383294afc73e33761c99665b7d94
#
_entry.id   b9f8383294afc73e33761c99665b7d94
#
_cell.length_a   1.000
_cell.length_b   1.000
_cell.length_c   1.000
_cell.angle_alpha   90.00
_cell.angle_beta   90.00
_cell.angle_gamma   90.00
#
_symmetry.space_group_name_H-M   'P 1'
#
loop_
_entity.id
_entity.type
_entity.pdbx_description
1 polymer ?
#
loop_
_entity_poly.entity_id
_entity_poly.type
_entity_poly.pdbx_seq_one_letter_code
_entity_poly.pdbx_strand_id
1 'polypeptide(L)'
;MSCWAKVTKFDPRSAALADRHYSRRKVGSPQFMPPGQTLILLSDGEAAVFGWWRPDPKSGIKAMNGLDGWTCTIFRNESLAYVSSAMILEAEQMLRAEGYDIGPDGFITYVWDKKVNSANPGYCFKLAGYKTRGRSADGKKTLLIKPYP
;
A
#
# COMPACT_ATOMS: atom_id res chain seq x y z
N MET A 1 -7.79 19.52 2.02
CA MET A 1 -7.00 19.25 0.80
C MET A 1 -6.21 17.95 0.96
N SER A 2 -6.27 17.08 -0.03
CA SER A 2 -5.49 15.86 0.00
C SER A 2 -4.03 16.11 -0.31
N CYS A 3 -3.13 15.43 0.39
CA CYS A 3 -1.71 15.43 0.05
C CYS A 3 -1.40 14.55 -1.17
N TRP A 4 -2.35 13.76 -1.63
CA TRP A 4 -2.17 12.78 -2.69
C TRP A 4 -2.75 13.22 -4.02
N ALA A 5 -2.04 12.91 -5.10
CA ALA A 5 -2.54 13.00 -6.47
C ALA A 5 -2.46 11.62 -7.12
N LYS A 6 -3.48 11.27 -7.89
CA LYS A 6 -3.50 10.02 -8.64
C LYS A 6 -2.53 10.08 -9.80
N VAL A 7 -1.69 9.07 -9.97
CA VAL A 7 -0.74 8.93 -11.08
C VAL A 7 -0.87 7.54 -11.69
N THR A 8 -0.22 7.32 -12.83
CA THR A 8 -0.22 6.00 -13.47
C THR A 8 0.79 5.07 -12.79
N LYS A 9 0.61 3.76 -12.95
CA LYS A 9 1.53 2.76 -12.41
C LYS A 9 2.91 2.77 -13.07
N PHE A 10 3.08 3.55 -14.14
CA PHE A 10 4.37 3.72 -14.82
C PHE A 10 4.99 5.09 -14.57
N ASP A 11 4.47 5.87 -13.62
CA ASP A 11 5.00 7.20 -13.31
C ASP A 11 6.44 7.08 -12.81
N PRO A 12 7.41 7.72 -13.50
CA PRO A 12 8.84 7.57 -13.15
C PRO A 12 9.18 8.16 -11.78
N ARG A 13 8.45 9.16 -11.31
CA ARG A 13 8.68 9.74 -9.98
C ARG A 13 8.28 8.74 -8.89
N SER A 14 7.17 8.03 -9.09
CA SER A 14 6.72 6.98 -8.18
C SER A 14 7.67 5.79 -8.22
N ALA A 15 8.15 5.40 -9.39
CA ALA A 15 9.12 4.31 -9.54
C ALA A 15 10.43 4.62 -8.81
N ALA A 16 10.90 5.86 -8.86
CA ALA A 16 12.11 6.29 -8.16
C ALA A 16 11.96 6.13 -6.64
N LEU A 17 10.81 6.51 -6.08
CA LEU A 17 10.52 6.30 -4.66
C LEU A 17 10.41 4.81 -4.33
N ALA A 18 9.76 4.04 -5.19
CA ALA A 18 9.61 2.60 -5.02
C ALA A 18 10.97 1.88 -4.99
N ASP A 19 11.92 2.32 -5.80
CA ASP A 19 13.26 1.73 -5.85
C ASP A 19 13.99 1.83 -4.51
N ARG A 20 13.63 2.78 -3.66
CA ARG A 20 14.20 2.93 -2.33
C ARG A 20 13.43 2.18 -1.24
N HIS A 21 12.33 1.52 -1.61
CA HIS A 21 11.53 0.75 -0.66
C HIS A 21 12.05 -0.69 -0.55
N TYR A 22 12.04 -1.24 0.67
CA TYR A 22 12.57 -2.57 0.93
C TYR A 22 11.84 -3.70 0.18
N SER A 23 10.60 -3.48 -0.24
CA SER A 23 9.82 -4.48 -0.98
C SER A 23 10.16 -4.56 -2.46
N ARG A 24 11.03 -3.67 -2.96
CA ARG A 24 11.34 -3.57 -4.37
C ARG A 24 12.10 -4.80 -4.85
N ARG A 25 11.51 -5.56 -5.79
CA ARG A 25 12.11 -6.79 -6.33
C ARG A 25 13.13 -6.52 -7.41
N LYS A 26 12.90 -5.50 -8.24
CA LYS A 26 13.78 -5.18 -9.37
C LYS A 26 13.93 -3.67 -9.47
N VAL A 27 14.98 -3.15 -8.86
CA VAL A 27 15.33 -1.73 -8.92
C VAL A 27 15.56 -1.33 -10.37
N GLY A 28 15.05 -0.15 -10.75
CA GLY A 28 15.14 0.36 -12.11
C GLY A 28 14.06 -0.12 -13.05
N SER A 29 13.23 -1.10 -12.65
CA SER A 29 12.09 -1.52 -13.48
C SER A 29 11.04 -0.41 -13.53
N PRO A 30 10.47 -0.11 -14.70
CA PRO A 30 9.40 0.89 -14.80
C PRO A 30 8.11 0.45 -14.13
N GLN A 31 7.95 -0.85 -13.88
CA GLN A 31 6.74 -1.40 -13.27
C GLN A 31 7.06 -1.87 -11.85
N PHE A 32 6.45 -1.22 -10.86
CA PHE A 32 6.66 -1.53 -9.45
C PHE A 32 5.42 -2.11 -8.77
N MET A 33 4.32 -2.28 -9.49
CA MET A 33 3.08 -2.84 -8.97
C MET A 33 2.81 -4.22 -9.56
N PRO A 34 2.18 -5.13 -8.80
CA PRO A 34 1.72 -6.40 -9.36
C PRO A 34 0.67 -6.20 -10.45
N PRO A 35 0.50 -7.17 -11.37
CA PRO A 35 -0.59 -7.12 -12.34
C PRO A 35 -1.95 -7.16 -11.63
N GLY A 36 -2.91 -6.35 -12.08
CA GLY A 36 -4.24 -6.28 -11.52
C GLY A 36 -4.79 -4.86 -11.51
N GLN A 37 -5.80 -4.64 -10.68
CA GLN A 37 -6.33 -3.31 -10.46
C GLN A 37 -5.40 -2.54 -9.53
N THR A 38 -5.09 -1.29 -9.88
CA THR A 38 -4.17 -0.48 -9.09
C THR A 38 -4.68 0.95 -8.95
N LEU A 39 -4.33 1.57 -7.83
CA LEU A 39 -4.44 3.01 -7.64
C LEU A 39 -3.13 3.48 -7.04
N ILE A 40 -2.40 4.31 -7.78
CA ILE A 40 -1.10 4.83 -7.37
C ILE A 40 -1.25 6.30 -7.02
N LEU A 41 -0.74 6.67 -5.87
CA LEU A 41 -0.81 8.03 -5.34
C LEU A 41 0.60 8.57 -5.14
N LEU A 42 0.82 9.81 -5.58
CA LEU A 42 2.07 10.53 -5.39
C LEU A 42 1.75 11.80 -4.60
N SER A 43 2.56 12.09 -3.56
CA SER A 43 2.32 13.28 -2.74
C SER A 43 2.69 14.55 -3.50
N ASP A 44 2.09 15.68 -3.10
CA ASP A 44 2.62 16.97 -3.50
C ASP A 44 4.06 17.06 -2.99
N GLY A 45 4.94 17.73 -3.73
CA GLY A 45 6.38 17.69 -3.45
C GLY A 45 7.07 16.41 -3.87
N GLU A 46 6.33 15.39 -4.36
CA GLU A 46 6.90 14.17 -4.94
C GLU A 46 7.80 13.37 -3.98
N ALA A 47 7.49 13.43 -2.67
CA ALA A 47 8.33 12.82 -1.64
C ALA A 47 7.72 11.57 -1.01
N ALA A 48 6.54 11.15 -1.44
CA ALA A 48 5.90 9.94 -0.94
C ALA A 48 5.09 9.27 -2.04
N VAL A 49 5.04 7.94 -1.99
CA VAL A 49 4.25 7.09 -2.91
C VAL A 49 3.44 6.10 -2.12
N PHE A 50 2.23 5.81 -2.59
CA PHE A 50 1.33 4.82 -2.02
C PHE A 50 0.67 4.03 -3.16
N GLY A 51 0.68 2.70 -3.07
CA GLY A 51 0.07 1.86 -4.09
C GLY A 51 -0.95 0.91 -3.51
N TRP A 52 -2.19 1.05 -3.92
CA TRP A 52 -3.26 0.08 -3.68
C TRP A 52 -3.32 -0.92 -4.81
N TRP A 53 -3.56 -2.19 -4.47
CA TRP A 53 -3.67 -3.27 -5.45
C TRP A 53 -4.79 -4.23 -5.08
N ARG A 54 -5.47 -4.73 -6.11
CA ARG A 54 -6.43 -5.82 -6.00
C ARG A 54 -6.32 -6.69 -7.25
N PRO A 55 -6.36 -8.03 -7.12
CA PRO A 55 -6.36 -8.89 -8.30
C PRO A 55 -7.53 -8.55 -9.22
N ASP A 56 -7.29 -8.57 -10.53
CA ASP A 56 -8.38 -8.46 -11.49
C ASP A 56 -9.23 -9.73 -11.40
N PRO A 57 -10.55 -9.63 -11.16
CA PRO A 57 -11.40 -10.82 -11.06
C PRO A 57 -11.38 -11.72 -12.27
N LYS A 58 -11.07 -11.16 -13.46
CA LYS A 58 -11.02 -11.90 -14.72
C LYS A 58 -9.69 -12.60 -14.96
N SER A 59 -8.65 -12.30 -14.20
CA SER A 59 -7.31 -12.82 -14.45
C SER A 59 -7.05 -14.21 -13.85
N GLY A 60 -7.87 -14.64 -12.89
CA GLY A 60 -7.64 -15.86 -12.12
C GLY A 60 -6.56 -15.71 -11.06
N ILE A 61 -5.88 -14.57 -10.97
CA ILE A 61 -4.88 -14.29 -9.93
C ILE A 61 -5.63 -14.04 -8.62
N LYS A 62 -5.18 -14.70 -7.54
CA LYS A 62 -5.78 -14.54 -6.21
C LYS A 62 -4.93 -13.61 -5.34
N ALA A 63 -5.58 -12.88 -4.45
CA ALA A 63 -4.88 -12.09 -3.43
C ALA A 63 -4.12 -13.02 -2.47
N MET A 64 -3.07 -12.49 -1.86
CA MET A 64 -2.32 -13.20 -0.84
C MET A 64 -3.27 -13.60 0.32
N ASN A 65 -3.07 -14.77 0.88
CA ASN A 65 -3.88 -15.35 1.96
C ASN A 65 -5.38 -15.49 1.62
N GLY A 66 -5.76 -15.40 0.34
CA GLY A 66 -7.16 -15.53 -0.08
C GLY A 66 -8.07 -14.40 0.37
N LEU A 67 -7.52 -13.26 0.77
CA LEU A 67 -8.29 -12.13 1.28
C LEU A 67 -8.98 -11.37 0.15
N ASP A 68 -10.19 -10.89 0.41
CA ASP A 68 -10.96 -10.08 -0.53
C ASP A 68 -10.99 -8.63 -0.07
N GLY A 69 -10.04 -7.84 -0.55
CA GLY A 69 -9.88 -6.45 -0.21
C GLY A 69 -8.79 -5.79 -1.04
N TRP A 70 -8.44 -4.56 -0.68
CA TRP A 70 -7.37 -3.80 -1.34
C TRP A 70 -6.11 -3.84 -0.51
N THR A 71 -5.00 -4.22 -1.13
CA THR A 71 -3.71 -4.33 -0.45
C THR A 71 -2.84 -3.12 -0.76
N CYS A 72 -2.29 -2.50 0.27
CA CYS A 72 -1.19 -1.57 0.12
C CYS A 72 0.07 -2.39 -0.15
N THR A 73 0.56 -2.34 -1.38
CA THR A 73 1.76 -3.09 -1.77
C THR A 73 3.02 -2.27 -1.60
N ILE A 74 2.89 -0.94 -1.55
CA ILE A 74 4.00 -0.04 -1.31
C ILE A 74 3.50 1.24 -0.63
N PHE A 75 4.21 1.67 0.39
CA PHE A 75 4.06 2.99 0.98
C PHE A 75 5.44 3.45 1.45
N ARG A 76 5.97 4.48 0.80
CA ARG A 76 7.21 5.12 1.21
C ARG A 76 6.98 6.61 1.40
N ASN A 77 7.21 7.09 2.61
CA ASN A 77 7.09 8.49 2.95
C ASN A 77 8.47 9.07 3.28
N GLU A 78 9.01 9.83 2.34
CA GLU A 78 10.25 10.61 2.55
C GLU A 78 9.91 12.08 2.85
N SER A 79 8.64 12.41 2.96
CA SER A 79 8.17 13.75 3.24
C SER A 79 8.48 14.15 4.68
N LEU A 80 8.87 15.40 4.88
CA LEU A 80 8.99 16.01 6.21
C LEU A 80 7.72 16.77 6.60
N ALA A 81 6.76 16.91 5.68
CA ALA A 81 5.57 17.73 5.86
C ALA A 81 4.35 16.93 6.32
N TYR A 82 4.32 15.62 6.07
CA TYR A 82 3.13 14.79 6.31
C TYR A 82 3.40 13.64 7.27
N VAL A 83 2.45 13.40 8.17
CA VAL A 83 2.48 12.26 9.09
C VAL A 83 1.95 11.03 8.35
N SER A 84 2.68 9.92 8.43
CA SER A 84 2.37 8.70 7.69
C SER A 84 0.96 8.15 7.98
N SER A 85 0.53 8.13 9.24
CA SER A 85 -0.82 7.64 9.58
C SER A 85 -1.93 8.48 8.95
N ALA A 86 -1.76 9.79 8.88
CA ALA A 86 -2.72 10.68 8.21
C ALA A 86 -2.73 10.43 6.70
N MET A 87 -1.56 10.19 6.10
CA MET A 87 -1.46 9.87 4.68
C MET A 87 -2.18 8.56 4.34
N ILE A 88 -2.08 7.56 5.20
CA ILE A 88 -2.77 6.28 5.03
C ILE A 88 -4.30 6.49 5.02
N LEU A 89 -4.82 7.28 5.96
CA LEU A 89 -6.25 7.56 6.02
C LEU A 89 -6.74 8.28 4.77
N GLU A 90 -5.97 9.24 4.26
CA GLU A 90 -6.30 9.91 3.01
C GLU A 90 -6.23 8.96 1.81
N ALA A 91 -5.28 8.03 1.80
CA ALA A 91 -5.18 7.03 0.73
C ALA A 91 -6.42 6.13 0.69
N GLU A 92 -6.97 5.77 1.84
CA GLU A 92 -8.25 5.04 1.92
C GLU A 92 -9.39 5.85 1.33
N GLN A 93 -9.45 7.14 1.65
CA GLN A 93 -10.49 8.04 1.13
C GLN A 93 -10.38 8.19 -0.39
N MET A 94 -9.16 8.31 -0.91
CA MET A 94 -8.92 8.39 -2.35
C MET A 94 -9.40 7.14 -3.07
N LEU A 95 -9.17 5.96 -2.49
CA LEU A 95 -9.63 4.70 -3.07
C LEU A 95 -11.16 4.64 -3.11
N ARG A 96 -11.83 5.04 -2.04
CA ARG A 96 -13.30 5.09 -2.00
C ARG A 96 -13.86 6.09 -2.99
N ALA A 97 -13.21 7.24 -3.14
CA ALA A 97 -13.64 8.29 -4.07
C ALA A 97 -13.58 7.84 -5.54
N GLU A 98 -12.74 6.85 -5.86
CA GLU A 98 -12.70 6.27 -7.19
C GLU A 98 -13.90 5.37 -7.50
N GLY A 99 -14.73 5.06 -6.51
CA GLY A 99 -15.95 4.26 -6.70
C GLY A 99 -15.73 2.76 -6.69
N TYR A 100 -14.54 2.29 -6.32
CA TYR A 100 -14.29 0.86 -6.22
C TYR A 100 -15.06 0.21 -5.07
N ASP A 101 -15.49 -1.03 -5.28
CA ASP A 101 -15.95 -1.89 -4.19
C ASP A 101 -14.75 -2.28 -3.33
N ILE A 102 -14.84 -2.07 -2.03
CA ILE A 102 -13.72 -2.30 -1.13
C ILE A 102 -13.57 -3.78 -0.76
N GLY A 103 -14.67 -4.53 -0.75
CA GLY A 103 -14.63 -5.94 -0.35
C GLY A 103 -14.68 -6.13 1.17
N PRO A 104 -15.06 -7.33 1.63
CA PRO A 104 -15.31 -7.59 3.06
C PRO A 104 -14.06 -7.55 3.93
N ASP A 105 -12.87 -7.83 3.38
CA ASP A 105 -11.64 -7.79 4.15
C ASP A 105 -11.02 -6.38 4.22
N GLY A 106 -11.58 -5.43 3.47
CA GLY A 106 -11.24 -4.02 3.60
C GLY A 106 -9.86 -3.67 3.08
N PHE A 107 -9.09 -3.00 3.94
CA PHE A 107 -7.74 -2.51 3.61
C PHE A 107 -6.70 -3.40 4.26
N ILE A 108 -5.69 -3.80 3.49
CA ILE A 108 -4.74 -4.84 3.86
C ILE A 108 -3.32 -4.32 3.63
N THR A 109 -2.40 -4.65 4.52
CA THR A 109 -0.98 -4.43 4.28
C THR A 109 -0.15 -5.54 4.92
N TYR A 110 1.04 -5.76 4.37
CA TYR A 110 2.03 -6.70 4.91
C TYR A 110 3.29 -5.94 5.25
N VAL A 111 3.76 -6.09 6.48
CA VAL A 111 4.99 -5.46 6.96
C VAL A 111 6.06 -6.52 7.12
N TRP A 112 7.19 -6.35 6.44
CA TRP A 112 8.33 -7.26 6.57
C TRP A 112 9.14 -6.83 7.79
N ASP A 113 8.86 -7.45 8.93
CA ASP A 113 9.36 -7.04 10.25
C ASP A 113 10.88 -6.86 10.29
N LYS A 114 11.62 -7.80 9.68
CA LYS A 114 13.09 -7.77 9.68
C LYS A 114 13.69 -6.69 8.79
N LYS A 115 12.90 -6.15 7.86
CA LYS A 115 13.36 -5.10 6.93
C LYS A 115 13.00 -3.70 7.42
N VAL A 116 12.12 -3.60 8.42
CA VAL A 116 11.68 -2.31 8.97
C VAL A 116 12.54 -1.99 10.19
N ASN A 117 13.25 -0.87 10.15
CA ASN A 117 14.07 -0.41 11.26
C ASN A 117 13.19 0.33 12.30
N SER A 118 12.38 -0.44 13.01
CA SER A 118 11.45 0.07 14.01
C SER A 118 11.22 -0.97 15.09
N ALA A 119 11.06 -0.52 16.34
CA ALA A 119 10.68 -1.37 17.46
C ALA A 119 9.22 -1.85 17.33
N ASN A 120 8.39 -1.17 16.56
CA ASN A 120 7.00 -1.52 16.32
C ASN A 120 6.69 -1.45 14.82
N PRO A 121 7.07 -2.50 14.05
CA PRO A 121 6.81 -2.53 12.61
C PRO A 121 5.32 -2.34 12.30
N GLY A 122 5.02 -1.48 11.31
CA GLY A 122 3.65 -1.18 10.94
C GLY A 122 2.94 -0.19 11.87
N TYR A 123 3.67 0.52 12.71
CA TYR A 123 3.11 1.46 13.69
C TYR A 123 2.18 2.49 13.05
N CYS A 124 2.57 3.07 11.91
CA CYS A 124 1.73 4.07 11.23
C CYS A 124 0.39 3.48 10.74
N PHE A 125 0.39 2.21 10.31
CA PHE A 125 -0.85 1.52 9.96
C PHE A 125 -1.69 1.24 11.21
N LYS A 126 -1.07 0.82 12.30
CA LYS A 126 -1.78 0.59 13.57
C LYS A 126 -2.44 1.88 14.07
N LEU A 127 -1.76 3.02 13.95
CA LEU A 127 -2.33 4.33 14.28
C LEU A 127 -3.52 4.68 13.37
N ALA A 128 -3.50 4.22 12.12
CA ALA A 128 -4.60 4.44 11.17
C ALA A 128 -5.75 3.45 11.36
N GLY A 129 -5.68 2.57 12.35
CA GLY A 129 -6.76 1.65 12.70
C GLY A 129 -6.59 0.21 12.21
N TYR A 130 -5.46 -0.12 11.60
CA TYR A 130 -5.16 -1.49 11.18
C TYR A 130 -4.78 -2.34 12.38
N LYS A 131 -5.18 -3.61 12.35
CA LYS A 131 -4.89 -4.57 13.43
C LYS A 131 -4.19 -5.78 12.87
N THR A 132 -3.27 -6.33 13.67
CA THR A 132 -2.56 -7.57 13.34
C THR A 132 -3.58 -8.71 13.20
N ARG A 133 -3.49 -9.46 12.09
CA ARG A 133 -4.39 -10.57 11.79
C ARG A 133 -3.65 -11.84 11.40
N GLY A 134 -2.36 -11.92 11.68
CA GLY A 134 -1.56 -13.08 11.38
C GLY A 134 -0.33 -12.72 10.58
N ARG A 135 0.11 -13.63 9.73
CA ARG A 135 1.33 -13.49 8.96
C ARG A 135 1.12 -13.90 7.50
N SER A 136 2.03 -13.49 6.63
CA SER A 136 2.07 -13.98 5.26
C SER A 136 2.33 -15.48 5.21
N ALA A 137 2.04 -16.11 4.07
CA ALA A 137 2.19 -17.56 3.90
C ALA A 137 3.62 -18.03 4.16
N ASP A 138 4.64 -17.23 3.83
CA ASP A 138 6.04 -17.57 4.09
C ASP A 138 6.49 -17.24 5.53
N GLY A 139 5.62 -16.66 6.35
CA GLY A 139 5.88 -16.32 7.74
C GLY A 139 6.77 -15.11 7.98
N LYS A 140 7.22 -14.44 6.92
CA LYS A 140 8.18 -13.32 7.03
C LYS A 140 7.56 -11.97 7.33
N LYS A 141 6.30 -11.79 6.99
CA LYS A 141 5.61 -10.50 7.09
C LYS A 141 4.44 -10.58 8.05
N THR A 142 4.22 -9.52 8.81
CA THR A 142 3.03 -9.35 9.63
C THR A 142 1.88 -8.84 8.77
N LEU A 143 0.74 -9.51 8.85
CA LEU A 143 -0.49 -9.11 8.17
C LEU A 143 -1.28 -8.16 9.05
N LEU A 144 -1.61 -7.00 8.51
CA LEU A 144 -2.45 -5.99 9.15
C LEU A 144 -3.68 -5.73 8.31
N ILE A 145 -4.84 -5.69 8.94
CA ILE A 145 -6.13 -5.48 8.26
C ILE A 145 -6.95 -4.41 8.97
N LYS A 146 -7.62 -3.58 8.17
CA LYS A 146 -8.65 -2.65 8.62
C LYS A 146 -9.92 -2.97 7.84
N PRO A 147 -10.88 -3.72 8.41
CA PRO A 147 -12.12 -4.05 7.72
C PRO A 147 -12.88 -2.78 7.33
N TYR A 148 -13.52 -2.83 6.18
CA TYR A 148 -14.41 -1.75 5.75
C TYR A 148 -15.77 -1.98 6.36
N PRO A 149 -16.31 -0.99 7.11
CA PRO A 149 -17.61 -1.12 7.75
C PRO A 149 -18.77 -1.17 6.74
#